data_0a64b518703e28d09cc7856410bc2de4
#
_entry.id   0a64b518703e28d09cc7856410bc2de4
#
_cell.length_a   1.000
_cell.length_b   1.000
_cell.length_c   1.000
_cell.angle_alpha   90.00
_cell.angle_beta   90.00
_cell.angle_gamma   90.00
#
_symmetry.space_group_name_H-M   'P 1'
#
loop_
_entity.id
_entity.type
_entity.pdbx_description
1 polymer ?
#
loop_
_entity_poly.entity_id
_entity_poly.type
_entity_poly.pdbx_seq_one_letter_code
_entity_poly.pdbx_strand_id
1 'polypeptide(L)'
;TVQLKDGSTLVAKAVVLAAGNFPPPNLNIPGLSEHSERYVPSPWSAAALDDIPKTGSVLLIGSGLTSVDVAVALKTEGFAGHIHILSRRGLMPRIHRATSRWPQFWNEQSPRTTRGLLRLVRAQVRAASEGYGDWREVIDALRPVTQKIWKSLPLSERKRFLRHVRPFWEVHRHRIAPEIGDRITHLVHSGKATVHAGRLTAYREFSHHVEVDWRDRQTQCQRLMRVDRVINCTGPETDCRQIDDPLIKGLLAQGFARPDRLFLGLDVDPNGALVDFAGTPSPFLYALGPIRKGSLWESIAVPELRLQASQLAEHLLGRLLPHPRKIHRVAPQTAGLTLANMATTRAASNEEPVS
;
A
#
# COMPACT_ATOMS: atom_id res chain seq x y z
N THR A 1 4.41 26.55 17.73
CA THR A 1 5.71 26.73 17.06
C THR A 1 6.19 25.36 16.57
N VAL A 2 6.72 25.30 15.35
CA VAL A 2 7.35 24.12 14.74
C VAL A 2 8.83 24.43 14.58
N GLN A 3 9.69 23.57 15.12
CA GLN A 3 11.13 23.65 14.93
C GLN A 3 11.53 22.80 13.72
N LEU A 4 12.32 23.37 12.81
CA LEU A 4 12.81 22.69 11.62
C LEU A 4 14.20 22.09 11.88
N LYS A 5 14.64 21.19 11.00
CA LYS A 5 15.92 20.48 11.11
C LYS A 5 17.14 21.43 11.08
N ASP A 6 17.03 22.54 10.39
CA ASP A 6 18.07 23.59 10.31
C ASP A 6 18.11 24.52 11.54
N GLY A 7 17.28 24.25 12.57
CA GLY A 7 17.16 25.05 13.78
C GLY A 7 16.19 26.22 13.67
N SER A 8 15.70 26.55 12.49
CA SER A 8 14.70 27.59 12.31
C SER A 8 13.33 27.22 12.91
N THR A 9 12.51 28.21 13.19
CA THR A 9 11.18 28.00 13.78
C THR A 9 10.09 28.65 12.96
N LEU A 10 8.95 27.96 12.85
CA LEU A 10 7.75 28.48 12.22
C LEU A 10 6.63 28.62 13.24
N VAL A 11 5.93 29.75 13.19
CA VAL A 11 4.70 29.97 13.98
C VAL A 11 3.51 29.71 13.07
N ALA A 12 2.68 28.74 13.44
CA ALA A 12 1.50 28.37 12.68
C ALA A 12 0.29 28.23 13.59
N LYS A 13 -0.90 28.56 13.07
CA LYS A 13 -2.19 28.34 13.75
C LYS A 13 -2.61 26.88 13.72
N ALA A 14 -2.21 26.15 12.69
CA ALA A 14 -2.45 24.72 12.54
C ALA A 14 -1.28 24.06 11.81
N VAL A 15 -1.05 22.79 12.11
CA VAL A 15 -0.03 21.95 11.47
C VAL A 15 -0.69 20.67 10.97
N VAL A 16 -0.39 20.30 9.72
CA VAL A 16 -0.89 19.07 9.10
C VAL A 16 0.28 18.11 8.86
N LEU A 17 0.23 16.96 9.50
CA LEU A 17 1.17 15.87 9.26
C LEU A 17 0.79 15.12 7.98
N ALA A 18 1.51 15.36 6.90
CA ALA A 18 1.37 14.68 5.61
C ALA A 18 2.64 13.87 5.30
N ALA A 19 3.10 13.06 6.26
CA ALA A 19 4.41 12.40 6.26
C ALA A 19 4.56 11.28 5.22
N GLY A 20 3.48 10.87 4.53
CA GLY A 20 3.53 9.76 3.58
C GLY A 20 3.69 8.40 4.25
N ASN A 21 4.39 7.47 3.56
CA ASN A 21 4.72 6.16 4.10
C ASN A 21 6.09 6.19 4.78
N PHE A 22 6.20 5.46 5.88
CA PHE A 22 7.48 5.22 6.54
C PHE A 22 8.19 3.99 5.93
N PRO A 23 9.50 3.85 6.11
CA PRO A 23 10.24 2.67 5.68
C PRO A 23 9.60 1.36 6.18
N PRO A 24 9.89 0.22 5.55
CA PRO A 24 9.46 -1.07 6.06
C PRO A 24 9.98 -1.32 7.49
N PRO A 25 9.25 -2.12 8.30
CA PRO A 25 9.70 -2.46 9.65
C PRO A 25 10.98 -3.28 9.61
N ASN A 26 11.83 -3.11 10.61
CA ASN A 26 12.93 -4.03 10.85
C ASN A 26 12.38 -5.43 11.13
N LEU A 27 12.88 -6.42 10.40
CA LEU A 27 12.42 -7.79 10.54
C LEU A 27 13.11 -8.44 11.75
N ASN A 28 12.32 -8.86 12.73
CA ASN A 28 12.84 -9.62 13.86
C ASN A 28 13.02 -11.10 13.47
N ILE A 29 14.11 -11.39 12.76
CA ILE A 29 14.50 -12.73 12.33
C ILE A 29 15.78 -13.11 13.10
N PRO A 30 15.80 -14.25 13.80
CA PRO A 30 16.99 -14.72 14.49
C PRO A 30 18.21 -14.76 13.56
N GLY A 31 19.29 -14.12 13.96
CA GLY A 31 20.56 -14.02 13.21
C GLY A 31 20.63 -12.88 12.18
N LEU A 32 19.56 -12.15 11.92
CA LEU A 32 19.60 -10.93 11.09
C LEU A 32 20.19 -9.77 11.90
N SER A 33 21.34 -9.26 11.44
CA SER A 33 21.98 -8.06 11.99
C SER A 33 21.51 -6.80 11.27
N GLU A 34 21.43 -5.68 11.98
CA GLU A 34 21.21 -4.35 11.40
C GLU A 34 22.36 -3.90 10.48
N HIS A 35 23.55 -4.49 10.66
CA HIS A 35 24.75 -4.22 9.86
C HIS A 35 24.96 -5.25 8.74
N SER A 36 23.94 -6.03 8.41
CA SER A 36 24.03 -7.01 7.32
C SER A 36 24.27 -6.33 5.98
N GLU A 37 25.35 -6.68 5.29
CA GLU A 37 25.68 -6.15 3.96
C GLU A 37 24.79 -6.75 2.87
N ARG A 38 24.21 -7.94 3.14
CA ARG A 38 23.39 -8.69 2.17
C ARG A 38 21.89 -8.53 2.38
N TYR A 39 21.49 -7.78 3.40
CA TYR A 39 20.10 -7.46 3.68
C TYR A 39 19.79 -6.01 3.30
N VAL A 40 18.79 -5.82 2.45
CA VAL A 40 18.27 -4.51 2.06
C VAL A 40 17.01 -4.22 2.86
N PRO A 41 17.05 -3.34 3.86
CA PRO A 41 15.92 -3.07 4.74
C PRO A 41 14.78 -2.31 4.04
N SER A 42 15.10 -1.54 3.01
CA SER A 42 14.10 -0.81 2.21
C SER A 42 14.45 -0.84 0.73
N PRO A 43 13.58 -1.34 -0.13
CA PRO A 43 13.82 -1.39 -1.57
C PRO A 43 13.76 0.01 -2.25
N TRP A 44 13.37 1.03 -1.49
CA TRP A 44 13.23 2.41 -1.97
C TRP A 44 14.47 3.28 -1.69
N SER A 45 15.51 2.71 -1.06
CA SER A 45 16.79 3.41 -0.93
C SER A 45 17.49 3.49 -2.29
N ALA A 46 18.25 4.56 -2.53
CA ALA A 46 18.89 4.82 -3.83
C ALA A 46 19.77 3.67 -4.33
N ALA A 47 20.47 2.98 -3.41
CA ALA A 47 21.35 1.87 -3.72
C ALA A 47 20.75 0.48 -3.45
N ALA A 48 19.41 0.38 -3.35
CA ALA A 48 18.77 -0.87 -2.93
C ALA A 48 19.03 -2.06 -3.86
N LEU A 49 19.19 -1.80 -5.14
CA LEU A 49 19.41 -2.83 -6.17
C LEU A 49 20.85 -2.85 -6.71
N ASP A 50 21.70 -1.95 -6.22
CA ASP A 50 23.11 -1.92 -6.61
C ASP A 50 23.84 -3.16 -6.07
N ASP A 51 24.94 -3.53 -6.69
CA ASP A 51 25.81 -4.63 -6.29
C ASP A 51 25.14 -6.01 -6.20
N ILE A 52 23.97 -6.19 -6.82
CA ILE A 52 23.34 -7.51 -6.93
C ILE A 52 23.98 -8.26 -8.10
N PRO A 53 24.58 -9.44 -7.87
CA PRO A 53 25.18 -10.23 -8.94
C PRO A 53 24.14 -10.56 -10.01
N LYS A 54 24.42 -10.22 -11.27
CA LYS A 54 23.45 -10.36 -12.38
C LYS A 54 22.94 -11.80 -12.62
N THR A 55 23.71 -12.80 -12.23
CA THR A 55 23.36 -14.23 -12.39
C THR A 55 23.08 -14.93 -11.05
N GLY A 56 23.08 -14.18 -9.94
CA GLY A 56 22.88 -14.72 -8.61
C GLY A 56 21.43 -15.07 -8.29
N SER A 57 21.11 -15.14 -7.02
CA SER A 57 19.76 -15.36 -6.52
C SER A 57 19.38 -14.32 -5.48
N VAL A 58 18.11 -13.89 -5.51
CA VAL A 58 17.57 -12.85 -4.62
C VAL A 58 16.33 -13.36 -3.92
N LEU A 59 16.24 -13.11 -2.61
CA LEU A 59 15.02 -13.34 -1.83
C LEU A 59 14.30 -12.03 -1.57
N LEU A 60 13.05 -11.92 -2.03
CA LEU A 60 12.11 -10.87 -1.69
C LEU A 60 11.22 -11.33 -0.54
N ILE A 61 11.30 -10.65 0.60
CA ILE A 61 10.44 -10.93 1.75
C ILE A 61 9.17 -10.11 1.65
N GLY A 62 8.06 -10.76 1.37
CA GLY A 62 6.76 -10.16 1.03
C GLY A 62 6.38 -10.52 -0.41
N SER A 63 5.08 -10.51 -0.70
CA SER A 63 4.55 -10.84 -2.03
C SER A 63 3.49 -9.83 -2.49
N GLY A 64 3.57 -8.60 -1.96
CA GLY A 64 2.69 -7.48 -2.33
C GLY A 64 3.19 -6.72 -3.57
N LEU A 65 2.64 -5.51 -3.78
CA LEU A 65 3.02 -4.64 -4.90
C LEU A 65 4.51 -4.31 -4.89
N THR A 66 5.09 -4.00 -3.72
CA THR A 66 6.53 -3.72 -3.60
C THR A 66 7.42 -4.84 -4.14
N SER A 67 7.04 -6.10 -3.86
CA SER A 67 7.78 -7.25 -4.38
C SER A 67 7.65 -7.38 -5.90
N VAL A 68 6.49 -7.05 -6.45
CA VAL A 68 6.26 -6.99 -7.90
C VAL A 68 7.14 -5.91 -8.53
N ASP A 69 7.15 -4.71 -7.97
CA ASP A 69 7.94 -3.57 -8.47
C ASP A 69 9.44 -3.90 -8.46
N VAL A 70 9.95 -4.48 -7.35
CA VAL A 70 11.35 -4.91 -7.24
C VAL A 70 11.69 -6.01 -8.26
N ALA A 71 10.83 -7.02 -8.42
CA ALA A 71 11.07 -8.09 -9.38
C ALA A 71 11.12 -7.57 -10.83
N VAL A 72 10.25 -6.61 -11.17
CA VAL A 72 10.25 -5.96 -12.49
C VAL A 72 11.49 -5.09 -12.66
N ALA A 73 11.86 -4.28 -11.65
CA ALA A 73 13.06 -3.44 -11.68
C ALA A 73 14.33 -4.27 -11.90
N LEU A 74 14.54 -5.33 -11.11
CA LEU A 74 15.66 -6.25 -11.29
C LEU A 74 15.77 -6.76 -12.73
N LYS A 75 14.66 -7.18 -13.33
CA LYS A 75 14.67 -7.69 -14.72
C LYS A 75 14.92 -6.58 -15.74
N THR A 76 14.41 -5.39 -15.51
CA THR A 76 14.65 -4.22 -16.38
C THR A 76 16.14 -3.82 -16.35
N GLU A 77 16.80 -3.96 -15.22
CA GLU A 77 18.24 -3.71 -15.03
C GLU A 77 19.15 -4.88 -15.50
N GLY A 78 18.55 -5.89 -16.15
CA GLY A 78 19.30 -7.01 -16.72
C GLY A 78 19.65 -8.14 -15.77
N PHE A 79 18.97 -8.24 -14.60
CA PHE A 79 19.17 -9.39 -13.71
C PHE A 79 18.70 -10.68 -14.37
N ALA A 80 19.63 -11.58 -14.63
CA ALA A 80 19.38 -12.89 -15.28
C ALA A 80 19.14 -14.02 -14.26
N GLY A 81 19.50 -13.80 -13.00
CA GLY A 81 19.42 -14.77 -11.94
C GLY A 81 18.00 -15.13 -11.48
N HIS A 82 17.92 -15.90 -10.41
CA HIS A 82 16.66 -16.42 -9.86
C HIS A 82 16.08 -15.53 -8.75
N ILE A 83 14.77 -15.28 -8.79
CA ILE A 83 14.05 -14.49 -7.79
C ILE A 83 13.17 -15.41 -6.94
N HIS A 84 13.47 -15.48 -5.65
CA HIS A 84 12.59 -16.10 -4.67
C HIS A 84 11.68 -15.05 -4.04
N ILE A 85 10.38 -15.30 -3.98
CA ILE A 85 9.39 -14.43 -3.34
C ILE A 85 8.77 -15.21 -2.19
N LEU A 86 9.03 -14.82 -0.95
CA LEU A 86 8.54 -15.53 0.22
C LEU A 86 7.58 -14.67 1.02
N SER A 87 6.37 -15.17 1.24
CA SER A 87 5.42 -14.55 2.15
C SER A 87 4.64 -15.59 2.93
N ARG A 88 4.01 -15.16 4.03
CA ARG A 88 3.25 -16.06 4.91
C ARG A 88 2.18 -16.91 4.21
N ARG A 89 1.70 -16.50 3.05
CA ARG A 89 0.60 -17.16 2.31
C ARG A 89 0.92 -17.43 0.84
N GLY A 90 2.01 -16.91 0.29
CA GLY A 90 2.35 -17.03 -1.13
C GLY A 90 1.32 -16.38 -2.06
N LEU A 91 0.57 -15.39 -1.59
CA LEU A 91 -0.44 -14.72 -2.38
C LEU A 91 0.18 -13.54 -3.12
N MET A 92 0.02 -13.52 -4.45
CA MET A 92 0.44 -12.40 -5.32
C MET A 92 -0.75 -11.50 -5.65
N PRO A 93 -0.53 -10.19 -5.89
CA PRO A 93 -1.55 -9.28 -6.39
C PRO A 93 -2.20 -9.81 -7.67
N ARG A 94 -3.52 -9.67 -7.78
CA ARG A 94 -4.27 -10.08 -8.98
C ARG A 94 -4.09 -9.07 -10.10
N ILE A 95 -4.19 -9.54 -11.33
CA ILE A 95 -4.11 -8.70 -12.53
C ILE A 95 -5.39 -7.88 -12.64
N HIS A 96 -5.26 -6.60 -12.95
CA HIS A 96 -6.40 -5.73 -13.27
C HIS A 96 -6.99 -6.11 -14.63
N ARG A 97 -8.31 -5.96 -14.76
CA ARG A 97 -9.04 -6.04 -16.01
C ARG A 97 -10.10 -4.95 -16.03
N ALA A 98 -10.36 -4.39 -17.19
CA ALA A 98 -11.55 -3.58 -17.39
C ALA A 98 -12.80 -4.45 -17.18
N THR A 99 -13.75 -3.96 -16.42
CA THR A 99 -14.96 -4.68 -16.07
C THR A 99 -16.16 -3.74 -16.06
N SER A 100 -17.36 -4.28 -16.13
CA SER A 100 -18.60 -3.55 -15.96
C SER A 100 -18.76 -3.06 -14.51
N ARG A 101 -19.80 -2.27 -14.26
CA ARG A 101 -20.13 -1.84 -12.91
C ARG A 101 -21.06 -2.85 -12.26
N TRP A 102 -20.72 -3.27 -11.03
CA TRP A 102 -21.64 -4.04 -10.19
C TRP A 102 -22.49 -3.10 -9.35
N PRO A 103 -23.80 -3.40 -9.15
CA PRO A 103 -24.67 -2.59 -8.31
C PRO A 103 -24.13 -2.49 -6.87
N GLN A 104 -24.37 -1.34 -6.21
CA GLN A 104 -24.02 -1.18 -4.81
C GLN A 104 -24.91 -2.11 -3.96
N PHE A 105 -24.28 -3.01 -3.24
CA PHE A 105 -24.96 -4.03 -2.45
C PHE A 105 -24.76 -3.90 -0.93
N TRP A 106 -23.84 -3.05 -0.50
CA TRP A 106 -23.65 -2.72 0.91
C TRP A 106 -24.48 -1.49 1.31
N ASN A 107 -25.16 -1.56 2.46
CA ASN A 107 -25.92 -0.48 3.08
C ASN A 107 -25.81 -0.53 4.61
N GLU A 108 -26.50 0.33 5.33
CA GLU A 108 -26.40 0.43 6.78
C GLU A 108 -27.00 -0.76 7.54
N GLN A 109 -27.91 -1.54 6.92
CA GLN A 109 -28.48 -2.78 7.44
C GLN A 109 -27.56 -4.00 7.19
N SER A 110 -26.50 -3.83 6.41
CA SER A 110 -25.57 -4.90 6.10
C SER A 110 -24.85 -5.39 7.37
N PRO A 111 -24.38 -6.66 7.40
CA PRO A 111 -23.73 -7.24 8.57
C PRO A 111 -22.52 -6.41 9.04
N ARG A 112 -22.41 -6.18 10.36
CA ARG A 112 -21.28 -5.50 11.00
C ARG A 112 -20.27 -6.46 11.60
N THR A 113 -20.13 -7.65 10.99
CA THR A 113 -19.14 -8.65 11.37
C THR A 113 -18.32 -9.06 10.15
N THR A 114 -17.03 -9.34 10.35
CA THR A 114 -16.12 -9.79 9.30
C THR A 114 -16.65 -11.03 8.58
N ARG A 115 -17.21 -11.99 9.32
CA ARG A 115 -17.79 -13.21 8.75
C ARG A 115 -19.04 -12.90 7.91
N GLY A 116 -19.92 -12.03 8.40
CA GLY A 116 -21.13 -11.63 7.70
C GLY A 116 -20.80 -10.89 6.40
N LEU A 117 -19.89 -9.92 6.44
CA LEU A 117 -19.43 -9.21 5.25
C LEU A 117 -18.77 -10.15 4.24
N LEU A 118 -17.96 -11.10 4.69
CA LEU A 118 -17.34 -12.07 3.78
C LEU A 118 -18.38 -12.97 3.10
N ARG A 119 -19.43 -13.36 3.81
CA ARG A 119 -20.55 -14.12 3.22
C ARG A 119 -21.29 -13.29 2.18
N LEU A 120 -21.58 -12.01 2.51
CA LEU A 120 -22.24 -11.07 1.60
C LEU A 120 -21.43 -10.90 0.30
N VAL A 121 -20.13 -10.59 0.41
CA VAL A 121 -19.25 -10.44 -0.76
C VAL A 121 -19.18 -11.72 -1.59
N ARG A 122 -19.07 -12.88 -0.96
CA ARG A 122 -19.03 -14.18 -1.67
C ARG A 122 -20.35 -14.48 -2.39
N ALA A 123 -21.49 -14.10 -1.82
CA ALA A 123 -22.79 -14.24 -2.49
C ALA A 123 -22.85 -13.38 -3.75
N GLN A 124 -22.38 -12.11 -3.66
CA GLN A 124 -22.33 -11.22 -4.81
C GLN A 124 -21.36 -11.73 -5.89
N VAL A 125 -20.19 -12.25 -5.50
CA VAL A 125 -19.22 -12.84 -6.44
C VAL A 125 -19.82 -14.06 -7.15
N ARG A 126 -20.58 -14.91 -6.48
CA ARG A 126 -21.29 -16.01 -7.13
C ARG A 126 -22.32 -15.53 -8.12
N ALA A 127 -23.16 -14.58 -7.71
CA ALA A 127 -24.16 -13.98 -8.60
C ALA A 127 -23.51 -13.31 -9.84
N ALA A 128 -22.37 -12.63 -9.66
CA ALA A 128 -21.63 -12.08 -10.78
C ALA A 128 -21.15 -13.19 -11.72
N SER A 129 -20.60 -14.28 -11.21
CA SER A 129 -20.12 -15.41 -11.99
C SER A 129 -21.24 -16.12 -12.76
N GLU A 130 -22.42 -16.26 -12.17
CA GLU A 130 -23.61 -16.82 -12.81
C GLU A 130 -24.15 -15.93 -13.95
N GLY A 131 -23.96 -14.58 -13.83
CA GLY A 131 -24.29 -13.60 -14.87
C GLY A 131 -23.15 -13.29 -15.84
N TYR A 132 -22.14 -14.17 -15.97
CA TYR A 132 -20.95 -13.97 -16.82
C TYR A 132 -20.10 -12.73 -16.43
N GLY A 133 -20.29 -12.19 -15.24
CA GLY A 133 -19.49 -11.08 -14.70
C GLY A 133 -18.20 -11.52 -14.02
N ASP A 134 -17.42 -10.55 -13.59
CA ASP A 134 -16.12 -10.78 -12.94
C ASP A 134 -16.17 -10.38 -11.45
N TRP A 135 -15.54 -11.14 -10.58
CA TRP A 135 -15.39 -10.82 -9.16
C TRP A 135 -14.83 -9.42 -8.90
N ARG A 136 -14.07 -8.87 -9.88
CA ARG A 136 -13.48 -7.52 -9.80
C ARG A 136 -14.53 -6.44 -9.72
N GLU A 137 -15.63 -6.59 -10.43
CA GLU A 137 -16.79 -5.68 -10.40
C GLU A 137 -17.35 -5.57 -8.99
N VAL A 138 -17.51 -6.71 -8.30
CA VAL A 138 -18.00 -6.78 -6.93
C VAL A 138 -17.04 -6.11 -5.94
N ILE A 139 -15.73 -6.35 -6.07
CA ILE A 139 -14.73 -5.70 -5.22
C ILE A 139 -14.67 -4.20 -5.49
N ASP A 140 -14.80 -3.77 -6.75
CA ASP A 140 -14.78 -2.36 -7.11
C ASP A 140 -16.03 -1.62 -6.65
N ALA A 141 -17.20 -2.29 -6.60
CA ALA A 141 -18.41 -1.73 -6.02
C ALA A 141 -18.28 -1.40 -4.51
N LEU A 142 -17.36 -2.05 -3.79
CA LEU A 142 -17.10 -1.73 -2.38
C LEU A 142 -16.27 -0.45 -2.20
N ARG A 143 -15.49 -0.04 -3.21
CA ARG A 143 -14.54 1.09 -3.08
C ARG A 143 -15.18 2.37 -2.52
N PRO A 144 -16.33 2.86 -3.03
CA PRO A 144 -16.94 4.08 -2.53
C PRO A 144 -17.39 3.99 -1.06
N VAL A 145 -17.61 2.79 -0.55
CA VAL A 145 -18.15 2.54 0.79
C VAL A 145 -17.16 1.88 1.76
N THR A 146 -15.94 1.56 1.31
CA THR A 146 -14.94 0.85 2.12
C THR A 146 -14.68 1.54 3.47
N GLN A 147 -14.52 2.87 3.48
CA GLN A 147 -14.32 3.61 4.73
C GLN A 147 -15.56 3.58 5.64
N LYS A 148 -16.77 3.60 5.08
CA LYS A 148 -18.01 3.47 5.86
C LYS A 148 -18.10 2.08 6.47
N ILE A 149 -17.82 1.04 5.68
CA ILE A 149 -17.75 -0.34 6.17
C ILE A 149 -16.75 -0.45 7.32
N TRP A 150 -15.54 0.06 7.15
CA TRP A 150 -14.50 0.00 8.17
C TRP A 150 -14.95 0.67 9.47
N LYS A 151 -15.51 1.87 9.39
CA LYS A 151 -16.02 2.63 10.54
C LYS A 151 -17.19 1.95 11.23
N SER A 152 -18.03 1.21 10.50
CA SER A 152 -19.18 0.48 11.07
C SER A 152 -18.79 -0.78 11.83
N LEU A 153 -17.58 -1.34 11.60
CA LEU A 153 -17.11 -2.54 12.28
C LEU A 153 -16.65 -2.23 13.71
N PRO A 154 -17.10 -3.01 14.72
CA PRO A 154 -16.51 -3.00 16.05
C PRO A 154 -15.01 -3.29 16.02
N LEU A 155 -14.26 -2.80 17.02
CA LEU A 155 -12.81 -3.00 17.10
C LEU A 155 -12.39 -4.46 17.03
N SER A 156 -13.13 -5.37 17.70
CA SER A 156 -12.90 -6.81 17.66
C SER A 156 -13.00 -7.37 16.24
N GLU A 157 -13.96 -6.88 15.45
CA GLU A 157 -14.15 -7.32 14.08
C GLU A 157 -13.09 -6.74 13.12
N ARG A 158 -12.64 -5.47 13.35
CA ARG A 158 -11.48 -4.92 12.64
C ARG A 158 -10.22 -5.77 12.91
N LYS A 159 -9.96 -6.15 14.16
CA LYS A 159 -8.86 -7.06 14.53
C LYS A 159 -9.00 -8.43 13.83
N ARG A 160 -10.23 -8.98 13.77
CA ARG A 160 -10.51 -10.25 13.07
C ARG A 160 -10.26 -10.14 11.57
N PHE A 161 -10.69 -9.04 10.94
CA PHE A 161 -10.41 -8.75 9.54
C PHE A 161 -8.90 -8.68 9.27
N LEU A 162 -8.15 -7.93 10.06
CA LEU A 162 -6.69 -7.80 9.92
C LEU A 162 -5.99 -9.16 10.01
N ARG A 163 -6.42 -10.01 10.94
CA ARG A 163 -5.82 -11.32 11.15
C ARG A 163 -6.13 -12.31 10.03
N HIS A 164 -7.37 -12.34 9.54
CA HIS A 164 -7.86 -13.45 8.71
C HIS A 164 -8.19 -13.08 7.26
N VAL A 165 -8.64 -11.85 6.99
CA VAL A 165 -9.17 -11.44 5.69
C VAL A 165 -8.23 -10.49 4.95
N ARG A 166 -7.49 -9.64 5.66
CA ARG A 166 -6.59 -8.63 5.07
C ARG A 166 -5.72 -9.16 3.92
N PRO A 167 -5.01 -10.30 4.02
CA PRO A 167 -4.15 -10.75 2.92
C PRO A 167 -4.91 -11.07 1.63
N PHE A 168 -6.15 -11.55 1.76
CA PHE A 168 -7.03 -11.81 0.62
C PHE A 168 -7.61 -10.51 0.07
N TRP A 169 -8.04 -9.59 0.94
CA TRP A 169 -8.49 -8.26 0.54
C TRP A 169 -7.40 -7.55 -0.28
N GLU A 170 -6.19 -7.49 0.22
CA GLU A 170 -5.09 -6.75 -0.41
C GLU A 170 -4.80 -7.26 -1.82
N VAL A 171 -4.71 -8.56 -2.05
CA VAL A 171 -4.41 -9.09 -3.39
C VAL A 171 -5.56 -8.93 -4.40
N HIS A 172 -6.81 -8.84 -3.95
CA HIS A 172 -7.95 -8.62 -4.84
C HIS A 172 -8.23 -7.14 -5.06
N ARG A 173 -7.91 -6.30 -4.09
CA ARG A 173 -8.17 -4.85 -4.12
C ARG A 173 -7.02 -4.08 -4.76
N HIS A 174 -5.78 -4.39 -4.39
CA HIS A 174 -4.57 -3.75 -4.89
C HIS A 174 -3.99 -4.59 -6.02
N ARG A 175 -4.52 -4.36 -7.23
CA ARG A 175 -4.21 -5.13 -8.44
C ARG A 175 -3.06 -4.48 -9.21
N ILE A 176 -2.37 -5.28 -10.02
CA ILE A 176 -1.31 -4.85 -10.93
C ILE A 176 -1.84 -4.68 -12.35
N ALA A 177 -1.19 -3.82 -13.12
CA ALA A 177 -1.50 -3.62 -14.52
C ALA A 177 -1.31 -4.92 -15.32
N PRO A 178 -2.07 -5.15 -16.41
CA PRO A 178 -1.98 -6.37 -17.22
C PRO A 178 -0.54 -6.68 -17.66
N GLU A 179 0.17 -5.70 -18.18
CA GLU A 179 1.53 -5.84 -18.70
C GLU A 179 2.53 -6.26 -17.61
N ILE A 180 2.35 -5.75 -16.39
CA ILE A 180 3.15 -6.16 -15.23
C ILE A 180 2.77 -7.58 -14.82
N GLY A 181 1.49 -7.91 -14.84
CA GLY A 181 0.98 -9.25 -14.56
C GLY A 181 1.54 -10.30 -15.51
N ASP A 182 1.59 -9.99 -16.80
CA ASP A 182 2.15 -10.87 -17.82
C ASP A 182 3.66 -11.10 -17.61
N ARG A 183 4.41 -10.03 -17.28
CA ARG A 183 5.84 -10.15 -16.93
C ARG A 183 6.07 -11.07 -15.74
N ILE A 184 5.34 -10.87 -14.64
CA ILE A 184 5.46 -11.72 -13.44
C ILE A 184 5.05 -13.16 -13.74
N THR A 185 3.97 -13.36 -14.48
CA THR A 185 3.50 -14.67 -14.90
C THR A 185 4.56 -15.39 -15.74
N HIS A 186 5.18 -14.68 -16.68
CA HIS A 186 6.28 -15.22 -17.50
C HIS A 186 7.49 -15.60 -16.63
N LEU A 187 7.88 -14.77 -15.66
CA LEU A 187 9.00 -15.09 -14.77
C LEU A 187 8.75 -16.36 -13.95
N VAL A 188 7.54 -16.56 -13.48
CA VAL A 188 7.17 -17.77 -12.72
C VAL A 188 7.12 -19.00 -13.63
N HIS A 189 6.47 -18.92 -14.79
CA HIS A 189 6.36 -20.05 -15.71
C HIS A 189 7.70 -20.45 -16.35
N SER A 190 8.59 -19.49 -16.61
CA SER A 190 9.93 -19.78 -17.12
C SER A 190 10.91 -20.28 -16.05
N GLY A 191 10.47 -20.46 -14.80
CA GLY A 191 11.31 -20.88 -13.69
C GLY A 191 12.34 -19.83 -13.23
N LYS A 192 12.23 -18.58 -13.68
CA LYS A 192 13.10 -17.46 -13.25
C LYS A 192 12.66 -16.80 -11.96
N ALA A 193 11.44 -17.07 -11.51
CA ALA A 193 10.95 -16.69 -10.21
C ALA A 193 10.17 -17.82 -9.56
N THR A 194 10.26 -17.94 -8.23
CA THR A 194 9.50 -18.92 -7.45
C THR A 194 8.80 -18.24 -6.28
N VAL A 195 7.49 -18.46 -6.15
CA VAL A 195 6.69 -17.93 -5.04
C VAL A 195 6.54 -18.99 -3.96
N HIS A 196 6.95 -18.66 -2.74
CA HIS A 196 6.92 -19.54 -1.58
C HIS A 196 5.90 -19.05 -0.56
N ALA A 197 5.16 -19.99 0.03
CA ALA A 197 4.28 -19.76 1.17
C ALA A 197 4.94 -20.28 2.44
N GLY A 198 5.34 -19.38 3.35
CA GLY A 198 6.02 -19.81 4.58
C GLY A 198 6.44 -18.63 5.44
N ARG A 199 7.20 -18.92 6.48
CA ARG A 199 7.77 -17.96 7.42
C ARG A 199 9.26 -18.17 7.55
N LEU A 200 10.03 -17.10 7.47
CA LEU A 200 11.44 -17.08 7.85
C LEU A 200 11.58 -17.44 9.33
N THR A 201 12.55 -18.26 9.65
CA THR A 201 12.84 -18.73 11.02
C THR A 201 14.26 -18.42 11.46
N ALA A 202 15.22 -18.32 10.52
CA ALA A 202 16.57 -17.87 10.81
C ALA A 202 17.23 -17.23 9.59
N TYR A 203 18.28 -16.46 9.85
CA TYR A 203 19.13 -15.80 8.88
C TYR A 203 20.58 -16.00 9.26
N ARG A 204 21.40 -16.42 8.33
CA ARG A 204 22.85 -16.57 8.52
C ARG A 204 23.58 -15.97 7.32
N GLU A 205 24.41 -15.00 7.58
CA GLU A 205 25.20 -14.32 6.57
C GLU A 205 26.61 -14.90 6.51
N PHE A 206 27.07 -15.13 5.29
CA PHE A 206 28.41 -15.56 4.96
C PHE A 206 29.06 -14.54 4.01
N SER A 207 30.37 -14.65 3.78
CA SER A 207 31.11 -13.71 2.92
C SER A 207 30.55 -13.57 1.51
N HIS A 208 29.95 -14.63 0.94
CA HIS A 208 29.47 -14.62 -0.45
C HIS A 208 27.98 -14.90 -0.63
N HIS A 209 27.26 -15.26 0.43
CA HIS A 209 25.83 -15.59 0.35
C HIS A 209 25.14 -15.47 1.71
N VAL A 210 23.83 -15.60 1.68
CA VAL A 210 22.99 -15.73 2.87
C VAL A 210 22.30 -17.09 2.83
N GLU A 211 22.24 -17.75 3.96
CA GLU A 211 21.35 -18.87 4.19
C GLU A 211 20.16 -18.42 5.04
N VAL A 212 18.95 -18.69 4.56
CA VAL A 212 17.72 -18.43 5.28
C VAL A 212 16.97 -19.73 5.53
N ASP A 213 16.68 -19.98 6.80
CA ASP A 213 15.74 -21.05 7.14
C ASP A 213 14.32 -20.51 7.10
N TRP A 214 13.42 -21.31 6.56
CA TRP A 214 12.01 -20.96 6.53
C TRP A 214 11.13 -22.21 6.68
N ARG A 215 9.98 -22.03 7.35
CA ARG A 215 9.00 -23.09 7.51
C ARG A 215 7.97 -22.99 6.41
N ASP A 216 7.86 -24.02 5.60
CA ASP A 216 6.85 -24.16 4.55
C ASP A 216 5.44 -24.19 5.16
N ARG A 217 4.52 -23.40 4.59
CA ARG A 217 3.17 -23.28 5.12
C ARG A 217 2.34 -24.55 4.95
N GLN A 218 2.51 -25.25 3.83
CA GLN A 218 1.70 -26.41 3.48
C GLN A 218 2.21 -27.68 4.18
N THR A 219 3.50 -27.94 4.05
CA THR A 219 4.14 -29.15 4.58
C THR A 219 4.56 -29.03 6.04
N GLN A 220 4.66 -27.80 6.58
CA GLN A 220 5.22 -27.45 7.89
C GLN A 220 6.71 -27.85 8.04
N CYS A 221 7.33 -28.36 6.99
CA CYS A 221 8.74 -28.73 7.00
C CYS A 221 9.62 -27.48 7.06
N GLN A 222 10.74 -27.61 7.76
CA GLN A 222 11.83 -26.64 7.71
C GLN A 222 12.57 -26.81 6.39
N ARG A 223 12.87 -25.71 5.74
CA ARG A 223 13.61 -25.65 4.47
C ARG A 223 14.74 -24.64 4.58
N LEU A 224 15.81 -24.91 3.88
CA LEU A 224 16.94 -24.01 3.71
C LEU A 224 16.89 -23.40 2.30
N MET A 225 17.19 -22.12 2.22
CA MET A 225 17.37 -21.39 0.96
C MET A 225 18.70 -20.63 1.02
N ARG A 226 19.49 -20.73 -0.04
CA ARG A 226 20.74 -19.99 -0.21
C ARG A 226 20.55 -18.92 -1.27
N VAL A 227 20.87 -17.66 -0.93
CA VAL A 227 20.71 -16.51 -1.82
C VAL A 227 21.86 -15.52 -1.68
N ASP A 228 22.06 -14.66 -2.67
CA ASP A 228 23.11 -13.64 -2.65
C ASP A 228 22.66 -12.35 -1.97
N ARG A 229 21.36 -12.05 -2.02
CA ARG A 229 20.78 -10.84 -1.43
C ARG A 229 19.38 -11.11 -0.90
N VAL A 230 19.01 -10.43 0.18
CA VAL A 230 17.66 -10.47 0.76
C VAL A 230 17.10 -9.05 0.81
N ILE A 231 15.90 -8.85 0.27
CA ILE A 231 15.25 -7.53 0.17
C ILE A 231 13.93 -7.53 0.93
N ASN A 232 13.74 -6.57 1.81
CA ASN A 232 12.51 -6.41 2.59
C ASN A 232 11.41 -5.72 1.78
N CYS A 233 10.48 -6.49 1.25
CA CYS A 233 9.31 -6.04 0.50
C CYS A 233 8.00 -6.15 1.31
N THR A 234 8.05 -6.10 2.65
CA THR A 234 6.87 -6.26 3.52
C THR A 234 5.92 -5.07 3.52
N GLY A 235 6.32 -3.98 2.88
CA GLY A 235 5.57 -2.72 2.83
C GLY A 235 5.87 -1.80 4.01
N PRO A 236 5.26 -0.61 4.05
CA PRO A 236 5.58 0.42 5.04
C PRO A 236 5.21 0.02 6.47
N GLU A 237 6.02 0.47 7.43
CA GLU A 237 5.66 0.40 8.85
C GLU A 237 4.43 1.27 9.13
N THR A 238 3.49 0.73 9.85
CA THR A 238 2.27 1.44 10.24
C THR A 238 2.14 1.60 11.76
N ASP A 239 2.84 0.80 12.54
CA ASP A 239 2.85 0.95 13.99
C ASP A 239 3.75 2.12 14.39
N CYS A 240 3.15 3.26 14.69
CA CYS A 240 3.88 4.48 15.00
C CYS A 240 4.83 4.35 16.22
N ARG A 241 4.71 3.29 17.04
CA ARG A 241 5.63 2.98 18.14
C ARG A 241 6.95 2.40 17.65
N GLN A 242 6.97 1.84 16.44
CA GLN A 242 8.13 1.22 15.79
C GLN A 242 8.79 2.15 14.75
N ILE A 243 8.15 3.27 14.45
CA ILE A 243 8.66 4.24 13.47
C ILE A 243 9.84 5.01 14.06
N ASP A 244 11.00 4.90 13.41
CA ASP A 244 12.21 5.62 13.79
C ASP A 244 12.26 7.00 13.11
N ASP A 245 11.32 7.87 13.50
CA ASP A 245 11.23 9.25 13.04
C ASP A 245 11.18 10.18 14.26
N PRO A 246 12.07 11.18 14.34
CA PRO A 246 12.16 12.08 15.52
C PRO A 246 10.87 12.85 15.79
N LEU A 247 10.12 13.25 14.73
CA LEU A 247 8.86 13.98 14.89
C LEU A 247 7.80 13.06 15.49
N ILE A 248 7.63 11.85 14.96
CA ILE A 248 6.66 10.88 15.48
C ILE A 248 7.00 10.50 16.92
N LYS A 249 8.27 10.18 17.20
CA LYS A 249 8.73 9.89 18.58
C LYS A 249 8.47 11.06 19.53
N GLY A 250 8.77 12.28 19.08
CA GLY A 250 8.55 13.50 19.88
C GLY A 250 7.08 13.75 20.20
N LEU A 251 6.17 13.58 19.21
CA LEU A 251 4.72 13.72 19.40
C LEU A 251 4.17 12.70 20.41
N LEU A 252 4.63 11.45 20.31
CA LEU A 252 4.23 10.38 21.24
C LEU A 252 4.78 10.64 22.65
N ALA A 253 6.07 10.95 22.79
CA ALA A 253 6.73 11.18 24.07
C ALA A 253 6.16 12.38 24.83
N GLN A 254 5.78 13.45 24.13
CA GLN A 254 5.16 14.64 24.69
C GLN A 254 3.65 14.50 24.93
N GLY A 255 3.05 13.38 24.53
CA GLY A 255 1.62 13.12 24.69
C GLY A 255 0.70 13.86 23.72
N PHE A 256 1.23 14.55 22.70
CA PHE A 256 0.43 15.26 21.69
C PHE A 256 -0.30 14.34 20.71
N ALA A 257 0.12 13.10 20.63
CA ALA A 257 -0.53 12.08 19.83
C ALA A 257 -0.45 10.73 20.53
N ARG A 258 -1.35 9.82 20.19
CA ARG A 258 -1.31 8.43 20.62
C ARG A 258 -1.45 7.48 19.44
N PRO A 259 -0.98 6.22 19.58
CA PRO A 259 -1.19 5.19 18.57
C PRO A 259 -2.69 4.90 18.38
N ASP A 260 -3.07 4.62 17.12
CA ASP A 260 -4.38 4.03 16.84
C ASP A 260 -4.55 2.68 17.57
N ARG A 261 -5.75 2.35 17.95
CA ARG A 261 -6.10 1.12 18.69
C ARG A 261 -5.78 -0.19 17.97
N LEU A 262 -5.49 -0.13 16.66
CA LEU A 262 -5.09 -1.25 15.80
C LEU A 262 -3.60 -1.18 15.43
N PHE A 263 -2.88 -0.15 15.89
CA PHE A 263 -1.50 0.15 15.53
C PHE A 263 -1.30 0.32 14.01
N LEU A 264 -2.26 1.00 13.38
CA LEU A 264 -2.25 1.33 11.96
C LEU A 264 -2.08 2.85 11.72
N GLY A 265 -1.21 3.47 12.48
CA GLY A 265 -0.93 4.91 12.46
C GLY A 265 -1.27 5.58 13.78
N LEU A 266 -1.55 6.88 13.71
CA LEU A 266 -1.97 7.71 14.83
C LEU A 266 -3.49 7.73 14.99
N ASP A 267 -3.95 7.88 16.23
CA ASP A 267 -5.36 8.07 16.54
C ASP A 267 -5.79 9.48 16.12
N VAL A 268 -6.91 9.58 15.42
CA VAL A 268 -7.45 10.84 14.91
C VAL A 268 -8.96 10.90 15.05
N ASP A 269 -9.47 12.11 15.21
CA ASP A 269 -10.90 12.39 15.15
C ASP A 269 -11.45 12.29 13.71
N PRO A 270 -12.77 12.39 13.48
CA PRO A 270 -13.33 12.35 12.12
C PRO A 270 -12.77 13.41 11.16
N ASN A 271 -12.35 14.58 11.68
CA ASN A 271 -11.80 15.68 10.89
C ASN A 271 -10.30 15.54 10.63
N GLY A 272 -9.66 14.55 11.26
CA GLY A 272 -8.22 14.30 11.13
C GLY A 272 -7.38 15.00 12.20
N ALA A 273 -7.97 15.61 13.23
CA ALA A 273 -7.24 16.12 14.37
C ALA A 273 -6.59 14.95 15.14
N LEU A 274 -5.32 15.09 15.49
CA LEU A 274 -4.61 14.12 16.31
C LEU A 274 -5.26 14.04 17.69
N VAL A 275 -5.41 12.82 18.19
CA VAL A 275 -5.93 12.58 19.55
C VAL A 275 -4.76 12.38 20.48
N ASP A 276 -4.72 13.16 21.56
CA ASP A 276 -3.70 13.10 22.59
C ASP A 276 -3.83 11.87 23.51
N PHE A 277 -2.91 11.71 24.45
CA PHE A 277 -2.94 10.60 25.41
C PHE A 277 -4.19 10.61 26.30
N ALA A 278 -4.74 11.78 26.61
CA ALA A 278 -5.96 11.94 27.40
C ALA A 278 -7.24 11.61 26.59
N GLY A 279 -7.13 11.45 25.27
CA GLY A 279 -8.25 11.18 24.38
C GLY A 279 -8.91 12.44 23.82
N THR A 280 -8.24 13.59 23.93
CA THR A 280 -8.75 14.88 23.46
C THR A 280 -8.21 15.18 22.05
N PRO A 281 -9.07 15.52 21.08
CA PRO A 281 -8.63 15.96 19.76
C PRO A 281 -7.86 17.30 19.85
N SER A 282 -6.71 17.34 19.19
CA SER A 282 -5.89 18.55 19.15
C SER A 282 -6.58 19.68 18.40
N PRO A 283 -6.57 20.92 18.92
CA PRO A 283 -7.12 22.06 18.20
C PRO A 283 -6.22 22.56 17.06
N PHE A 284 -4.97 22.10 16.94
CA PHE A 284 -3.99 22.63 15.98
C PHE A 284 -3.14 21.58 15.28
N LEU A 285 -3.16 20.31 15.69
CA LEU A 285 -2.43 19.22 15.02
C LEU A 285 -3.40 18.31 14.26
N TYR A 286 -3.14 18.11 12.98
CA TYR A 286 -3.96 17.30 12.09
C TYR A 286 -3.08 16.30 11.33
N ALA A 287 -3.68 15.24 10.83
CA ALA A 287 -3.02 14.24 10.01
C ALA A 287 -3.73 14.04 8.67
N LEU A 288 -2.95 13.70 7.64
CA LEU A 288 -3.41 13.39 6.29
C LEU A 288 -2.65 12.17 5.76
N GLY A 289 -3.34 11.31 5.01
CA GLY A 289 -2.72 10.21 4.27
C GLY A 289 -2.56 8.91 5.07
N PRO A 290 -1.50 8.12 4.81
CA PRO A 290 -1.33 6.76 5.33
C PRO A 290 -1.36 6.65 6.86
N ILE A 291 -0.89 7.66 7.57
CA ILE A 291 -0.87 7.70 9.03
C ILE A 291 -2.27 7.63 9.66
N ARG A 292 -3.34 7.89 8.87
CA ARG A 292 -4.75 7.75 9.26
C ARG A 292 -5.34 6.37 8.96
N LYS A 293 -4.55 5.38 8.58
CA LYS A 293 -5.02 4.06 8.14
C LYS A 293 -5.91 3.38 9.19
N GLY A 294 -5.63 3.52 10.47
CA GLY A 294 -6.44 2.97 11.55
C GLY A 294 -7.89 3.42 11.54
N SER A 295 -8.13 4.70 11.24
CA SER A 295 -9.48 5.29 11.18
C SER A 295 -10.17 5.10 9.83
N LEU A 296 -9.42 5.03 8.71
CA LEU A 296 -9.97 5.05 7.35
C LEU A 296 -9.84 3.72 6.61
N TRP A 297 -8.87 2.87 6.97
CA TRP A 297 -8.42 1.66 6.28
C TRP A 297 -7.80 1.95 4.90
N GLU A 298 -8.58 2.44 3.94
CA GLU A 298 -8.07 2.91 2.66
C GLU A 298 -7.78 4.42 2.71
N SER A 299 -6.49 4.77 2.69
CA SER A 299 -6.02 6.15 2.90
C SER A 299 -4.80 6.52 2.05
N ILE A 300 -4.46 5.70 1.05
CA ILE A 300 -3.20 5.82 0.29
C ILE A 300 -3.39 6.09 -1.21
N ALA A 301 -4.54 5.75 -1.80
CA ALA A 301 -4.75 6.00 -3.22
C ALA A 301 -5.10 7.47 -3.48
N VAL A 302 -4.72 7.97 -4.66
CA VAL A 302 -4.87 9.40 -5.04
C VAL A 302 -6.30 9.93 -4.86
N PRO A 303 -7.37 9.22 -5.27
CA PRO A 303 -8.73 9.71 -5.07
C PRO A 303 -9.10 9.89 -3.59
N GLU A 304 -8.70 8.95 -2.74
CA GLU A 304 -8.94 8.97 -1.30
C GLU A 304 -8.12 10.09 -0.62
N LEU A 305 -6.87 10.32 -1.05
CA LEU A 305 -6.03 11.41 -0.55
C LEU A 305 -6.59 12.78 -0.94
N ARG A 306 -7.05 12.95 -2.18
CA ARG A 306 -7.70 14.19 -2.63
C ARG A 306 -8.95 14.52 -1.80
N LEU A 307 -9.79 13.51 -1.55
CA LEU A 307 -10.96 13.69 -0.71
C LEU A 307 -10.61 14.09 0.72
N GLN A 308 -9.62 13.42 1.33
CA GLN A 308 -9.13 13.77 2.66
C GLN A 308 -8.59 15.20 2.70
N ALA A 309 -7.79 15.60 1.70
CA ALA A 309 -7.21 16.94 1.62
C ALA A 309 -8.29 18.03 1.49
N SER A 310 -9.30 17.82 0.63
CA SER A 310 -10.42 18.75 0.46
C SER A 310 -11.21 18.91 1.76
N GLN A 311 -11.58 17.80 2.40
CA GLN A 311 -12.34 17.82 3.65
C GLN A 311 -11.57 18.51 4.79
N LEU A 312 -10.26 18.24 4.90
CA LEU A 312 -9.41 18.87 5.90
C LEU A 312 -9.24 20.36 5.63
N ALA A 313 -9.06 20.77 4.37
CA ALA A 313 -8.97 22.17 3.98
C ALA A 313 -10.26 22.93 4.30
N GLU A 314 -11.42 22.38 3.97
CA GLU A 314 -12.73 22.97 4.31
C GLU A 314 -12.89 23.12 5.84
N HIS A 315 -12.50 22.11 6.61
CA HIS A 315 -12.54 22.16 8.08
C HIS A 315 -11.63 23.26 8.64
N LEU A 316 -10.39 23.34 8.16
CA LEU A 316 -9.41 24.34 8.62
C LEU A 316 -9.83 25.77 8.24
N LEU A 317 -10.34 25.97 7.03
CA LEU A 317 -10.85 27.27 6.59
C LEU A 317 -12.00 27.75 7.48
N GLY A 318 -12.96 26.86 7.80
CA GLY A 318 -14.07 27.18 8.69
C GLY A 318 -13.64 27.54 10.12
N ARG A 319 -12.50 26.98 10.59
CA ARG A 319 -11.94 27.28 11.93
C ARG A 319 -11.06 28.51 11.99
N LEU A 320 -10.26 28.74 10.94
CA LEU A 320 -9.21 29.76 10.96
C LEU A 320 -9.66 31.10 10.38
N LEU A 321 -10.70 31.09 9.56
CA LEU A 321 -11.29 32.28 8.94
C LEU A 321 -12.68 32.51 9.51
N PRO A 322 -12.89 33.53 10.35
CA PRO A 322 -14.19 33.80 11.00
C PRO A 322 -15.32 34.19 10.03
N HIS A 323 -15.02 34.52 8.79
CA HIS A 323 -16.01 34.80 7.73
C HIS A 323 -15.59 34.07 6.46
N PRO A 324 -16.19 32.94 6.11
CA PRO A 324 -15.89 32.28 4.84
C PRO A 324 -16.37 33.18 3.70
N ARG A 325 -15.44 33.81 2.97
CA ARG A 325 -15.76 34.27 1.62
C ARG A 325 -16.29 33.03 0.88
N LYS A 326 -17.47 33.15 0.24
CA LYS A 326 -18.02 32.11 -0.62
C LYS A 326 -16.94 31.76 -1.66
N ILE A 327 -16.23 30.68 -1.43
CA ILE A 327 -15.32 30.14 -2.44
C ILE A 327 -16.26 29.55 -3.50
N HIS A 328 -16.32 30.21 -4.66
CA HIS A 328 -16.98 29.65 -5.83
C HIS A 328 -16.32 28.29 -6.07
N ARG A 329 -17.06 27.20 -5.86
CA ARG A 329 -16.64 25.89 -6.32
C ARG A 329 -16.45 25.99 -7.83
N VAL A 330 -15.19 26.01 -8.26
CA VAL A 330 -14.87 25.67 -9.65
C VAL A 330 -15.27 24.20 -9.76
N ALA A 331 -16.36 23.94 -10.45
CA ALA A 331 -16.73 22.57 -10.81
C ALA A 331 -15.52 21.92 -11.47
N PRO A 332 -15.19 20.68 -11.16
CA PRO A 332 -14.13 19.99 -11.87
C PRO A 332 -14.52 20.01 -13.35
N GLN A 333 -13.78 20.78 -14.14
CA GLN A 333 -13.83 20.63 -15.59
C GLN A 333 -13.42 19.18 -15.84
N THR A 334 -14.42 18.36 -16.19
CA THR A 334 -14.19 17.12 -16.88
C THR A 334 -13.53 17.50 -18.20
N ALA A 335 -12.20 17.55 -18.22
CA ALA A 335 -11.47 17.54 -19.47
C ALA A 335 -11.79 16.20 -20.14
N GLY A 336 -12.83 16.21 -20.94
CA GLY A 336 -13.07 15.22 -21.97
C GLY A 336 -11.92 15.34 -22.95
N LEU A 337 -10.85 14.58 -22.73
CA LEU A 337 -9.92 14.24 -23.78
C LEU A 337 -10.63 13.29 -24.73
N THR A 338 -11.36 13.87 -25.64
CA THR A 338 -11.83 13.20 -26.85
C THR A 338 -10.58 12.94 -27.68
N LEU A 339 -10.11 11.70 -27.66
CA LEU A 339 -9.18 11.16 -28.65
C LEU A 339 -9.92 11.01 -29.99
N ALA A 340 -10.16 12.13 -30.66
CA ALA A 340 -10.63 12.19 -32.05
C ALA A 340 -10.02 13.45 -32.65
N ASN A 341 -8.80 13.33 -33.17
CA ASN A 341 -8.23 14.11 -34.27
C ASN A 341 -6.69 13.93 -34.26
N MET A 342 -6.24 12.72 -34.58
CA MET A 342 -4.89 12.47 -35.10
C MET A 342 -4.92 11.34 -36.15
N ALA A 343 -5.82 11.46 -37.12
CA ALA A 343 -5.79 10.60 -38.29
C ALA A 343 -6.41 11.35 -39.46
N THR A 344 -5.76 12.45 -39.92
CA THR A 344 -5.92 13.00 -41.26
C THR A 344 -4.95 14.17 -41.43
N THR A 345 -3.68 13.88 -41.61
CA THR A 345 -2.75 14.76 -42.34
C THR A 345 -1.49 13.97 -42.68
N ARG A 346 -1.64 13.04 -43.61
CA ARG A 346 -0.52 12.46 -44.41
C ARG A 346 -1.05 11.80 -45.68
N ALA A 347 -1.50 12.61 -46.61
CA ALA A 347 -1.58 12.24 -48.03
C ALA A 347 -1.83 13.51 -48.83
N ALA A 348 -0.76 14.20 -49.23
CA ALA A 348 -0.70 15.04 -50.44
C ALA A 348 0.68 15.70 -50.45
N SER A 349 1.58 15.09 -51.20
CA SER A 349 2.62 15.73 -51.99
C SER A 349 3.71 14.71 -52.27
N ASN A 350 3.67 14.13 -53.46
CA ASN A 350 4.74 14.11 -54.44
C ASN A 350 4.48 13.02 -55.45
N GLU A 351 3.68 13.36 -56.47
CA GLU A 351 3.84 12.86 -57.80
C GLU A 351 4.60 13.98 -58.52
N GLU A 352 5.77 13.67 -59.02
CA GLU A 352 6.27 14.19 -60.26
C GLU A 352 7.24 13.17 -60.91
N PRO A 353 7.16 13.00 -62.23
CA PRO A 353 7.82 11.92 -62.97
C PRO A 353 9.13 12.38 -63.59
N VAL A 354 10.11 11.50 -63.68
CA VAL A 354 11.21 11.67 -64.65
C VAL A 354 11.53 10.33 -65.28
N SER A 355 11.25 10.32 -66.58
CA SER A 355 11.89 9.62 -67.70
C SER A 355 12.61 8.29 -67.45
#